data_bb81d39f0553c4e299e7ac70b0872c55
#
_entry.id   bb81d39f0553c4e299e7ac70b0872c55
#
_cell.length_a   1.000
_cell.length_b   1.000
_cell.length_c   1.000
_cell.angle_alpha   90.00
_cell.angle_beta   90.00
_cell.angle_gamma   90.00
#
_symmetry.space_group_name_H-M   'P 1'
#
loop_
_entity.id
_entity.type
_entity.pdbx_description
1 polymer ?
#
loop_
_entity_poly.entity_id
_entity_poly.type
_entity_poly.pdbx_seq_one_letter_code
_entity_poly.pdbx_strand_id
1 'polypeptide(L)'
;MLNPGYTTISKFLIQQVPEGPHGRELAALLVAVAAVIQAISAAVGKGPLVGLAGLAGTENAQGESQKKLDLLADELFARGVEWSGLIGALASEEMEDVHFVEGHGRLALVFDPLDGSNNLDLNVPVGSIFSILALPETTRSATAVLQPGTRQLAAGYAIYGP
;
A
#
# COMPACT_ATOMS: atom_id res chain seq x y z
N MET A 1 -23.37 -1.13 20.37
CA MET A 1 -22.27 -1.54 21.25
C MET A 1 -21.23 -2.24 20.39
N LEU A 2 -19.98 -1.75 20.40
CA LEU A 2 -18.88 -2.48 19.75
C LEU A 2 -18.64 -3.79 20.51
N ASN A 3 -18.51 -4.91 19.77
CA ASN A 3 -18.18 -6.20 20.34
C ASN A 3 -16.87 -6.07 21.15
N PRO A 4 -16.79 -6.53 22.42
CA PRO A 4 -15.61 -6.39 23.26
C PRO A 4 -14.32 -7.05 22.70
N GLY A 5 -14.43 -7.84 21.63
CA GLY A 5 -13.28 -8.40 20.90
C GLY A 5 -12.72 -7.49 19.78
N TYR A 6 -13.40 -6.39 19.42
CA TYR A 6 -12.90 -5.48 18.38
C TYR A 6 -11.93 -4.46 18.98
N THR A 7 -10.76 -4.31 18.34
CA THR A 7 -9.82 -3.23 18.61
C THR A 7 -9.67 -2.37 17.35
N THR A 8 -9.42 -1.07 17.52
CA THR A 8 -9.06 -0.21 16.40
C THR A 8 -7.60 -0.45 16.04
N ILE A 9 -7.25 -0.17 14.77
CA ILE A 9 -5.85 -0.26 14.33
C ILE A 9 -4.95 0.63 15.20
N SER A 10 -5.38 1.84 15.53
CA SER A 10 -4.63 2.77 16.38
C SER A 10 -4.37 2.19 17.77
N LYS A 11 -5.38 1.59 18.42
CA LYS A 11 -5.22 0.94 19.72
C LYS A 11 -4.27 -0.25 19.61
N PHE A 12 -4.41 -1.08 18.58
CA PHE A 12 -3.53 -2.21 18.34
C PHE A 12 -2.07 -1.76 18.19
N LEU A 13 -1.81 -0.75 17.36
CA LEU A 13 -0.47 -0.23 17.11
C LEU A 13 0.18 0.33 18.38
N ILE A 14 -0.58 1.09 19.19
CA ILE A 14 -0.09 1.62 20.46
C ILE A 14 0.33 0.50 21.42
N GLN A 15 -0.37 -0.63 21.39
CA GLN A 15 -0.16 -1.74 22.33
C GLN A 15 0.88 -2.76 21.85
N GLN A 16 1.03 -2.93 20.53
CA GLN A 16 1.76 -4.06 19.94
C GLN A 16 3.00 -3.66 19.17
N VAL A 17 3.10 -2.41 18.69
CA VAL A 17 4.31 -2.01 17.96
C VAL A 17 5.48 -1.91 18.95
N PRO A 18 6.56 -2.68 18.74
CA PRO A 18 7.71 -2.69 19.64
C PRO A 18 8.34 -1.30 19.77
N GLU A 19 8.80 -0.96 20.96
CA GLU A 19 9.73 0.15 21.13
C GLU A 19 11.04 -0.18 20.41
N GLY A 20 11.44 0.67 19.46
CA GLY A 20 12.65 0.42 18.67
C GLY A 20 12.90 1.57 17.68
N PRO A 21 14.01 1.50 16.93
CA PRO A 21 14.44 2.58 16.04
C PRO A 21 13.40 2.93 14.97
N HIS A 22 12.52 1.99 14.60
CA HIS A 22 11.47 2.19 13.61
C HIS A 22 10.05 2.12 14.19
N GLY A 23 9.87 1.87 15.49
CA GLY A 23 8.55 1.60 16.06
C GLY A 23 7.54 2.71 15.83
N ARG A 24 7.89 3.96 16.15
CA ARG A 24 6.99 5.12 15.95
C ARG A 24 6.74 5.41 14.48
N GLU A 25 7.78 5.30 13.66
CA GLU A 25 7.68 5.50 12.20
C GLU A 25 6.77 4.44 11.58
N LEU A 26 6.95 3.18 11.97
CA LEU A 26 6.14 2.06 11.52
C LEU A 26 4.67 2.24 11.91
N ALA A 27 4.38 2.62 13.16
CA ALA A 27 3.02 2.86 13.62
C ALA A 27 2.35 4.01 12.83
N ALA A 28 3.06 5.12 12.61
CA ALA A 28 2.55 6.24 11.85
C ALA A 28 2.29 5.87 10.38
N LEU A 29 3.21 5.12 9.76
CA LEU A 29 3.03 4.64 8.38
C LEU A 29 1.86 3.68 8.26
N LEU A 30 1.68 2.74 9.19
CA LEU A 30 0.54 1.81 9.18
C LEU A 30 -0.80 2.52 9.34
N VAL A 31 -0.86 3.63 10.09
CA VAL A 31 -2.06 4.48 10.15
C VAL A 31 -2.33 5.15 8.80
N ALA A 32 -1.29 5.67 8.13
CA ALA A 32 -1.42 6.26 6.80
C ALA A 32 -1.88 5.23 5.76
N VAL A 33 -1.27 4.04 5.75
CA VAL A 33 -1.67 2.92 4.87
C VAL A 33 -3.13 2.53 5.13
N ALA A 34 -3.57 2.47 6.38
CA ALA A 34 -4.97 2.15 6.70
C ALA A 34 -5.94 3.21 6.15
N ALA A 35 -5.57 4.49 6.16
CA ALA A 35 -6.39 5.55 5.56
C ALA A 35 -6.44 5.43 4.03
N VAL A 36 -5.33 5.08 3.38
CA VAL A 36 -5.27 4.80 1.94
C VAL A 36 -6.18 3.62 1.58
N ILE A 37 -6.09 2.51 2.32
CA ILE A 37 -6.96 1.34 2.13
C ILE A 37 -8.44 1.70 2.22
N GLN A 38 -8.82 2.57 3.17
CA GLN A 38 -10.22 3.04 3.27
C GLN A 38 -10.63 3.88 2.04
N ALA A 39 -9.74 4.71 1.51
CA ALA A 39 -10.01 5.49 0.31
C ALA A 39 -10.16 4.59 -0.93
N ILE A 40 -9.31 3.57 -1.09
CA ILE A 40 -9.41 2.57 -2.15
C ILE A 40 -10.71 1.78 -2.03
N SER A 41 -11.05 1.32 -0.82
CA SER A 41 -12.33 0.63 -0.56
C SER A 41 -13.53 1.46 -1.01
N ALA A 42 -13.52 2.76 -0.71
CA ALA A 42 -14.57 3.67 -1.14
C ALA A 42 -14.59 3.87 -2.67
N ALA A 43 -13.42 3.87 -3.33
CA ALA A 43 -13.31 3.97 -4.79
C ALA A 43 -13.81 2.70 -5.48
N VAL A 44 -13.42 1.52 -4.98
CA VAL A 44 -13.88 0.21 -5.49
C VAL A 44 -15.40 0.12 -5.40
N GLY A 45 -16.00 0.46 -4.25
CA GLY A 45 -17.45 0.41 -4.05
C GLY A 45 -18.24 1.39 -4.93
N LYS A 46 -17.61 2.45 -5.45
CA LYS A 46 -18.24 3.48 -6.28
C LYS A 46 -17.80 3.45 -7.74
N GLY A 47 -16.76 2.69 -8.07
CA GLY A 47 -16.06 2.72 -9.36
C GLY A 47 -16.97 2.73 -10.59
N PRO A 48 -17.94 1.82 -10.71
CA PRO A 48 -18.88 1.83 -11.84
C PRO A 48 -19.72 3.11 -11.94
N LEU A 49 -20.10 3.71 -10.81
CA LEU A 49 -20.97 4.90 -10.75
C LEU A 49 -20.23 6.19 -11.12
N VAL A 50 -18.90 6.23 -10.97
CA VAL A 50 -18.09 7.43 -11.20
C VAL A 50 -17.17 7.30 -12.43
N GLY A 51 -17.40 6.30 -13.27
CA GLY A 51 -16.67 6.12 -14.53
C GLY A 51 -15.25 5.55 -14.38
N LEU A 52 -14.94 4.95 -13.24
CA LEU A 52 -13.66 4.28 -12.96
C LEU A 52 -13.64 2.81 -13.38
N ALA A 53 -14.74 2.30 -13.94
CA ALA A 53 -14.78 0.96 -14.52
C ALA A 53 -14.07 0.94 -15.89
N GLY A 54 -13.45 -0.22 -16.22
CA GLY A 54 -12.84 -0.49 -17.50
C GLY A 54 -11.34 -0.19 -17.58
N LEU A 55 -10.76 -0.49 -18.73
CA LEU A 55 -9.33 -0.39 -19.00
C LEU A 55 -8.84 1.06 -19.07
N ALA A 56 -7.62 1.29 -18.61
CA ALA A 56 -6.94 2.57 -18.73
C ALA A 56 -6.31 2.79 -20.11
N GLY A 57 -6.00 1.70 -20.81
CA GLY A 57 -5.29 1.73 -22.11
C GLY A 57 -3.77 1.68 -21.94
N THR A 58 -3.29 1.35 -20.77
CA THR A 58 -1.88 1.16 -20.41
C THR A 58 -1.63 -0.27 -19.91
N GLU A 59 -0.37 -0.67 -19.81
CA GLU A 59 0.08 -1.95 -19.25
C GLU A 59 0.99 -1.70 -18.04
N ASN A 60 0.97 -2.61 -17.07
CA ASN A 60 1.88 -2.57 -15.91
C ASN A 60 3.26 -3.15 -16.29
N ALA A 61 4.19 -3.15 -15.31
CA ALA A 61 5.54 -3.68 -15.50
C ALA A 61 5.59 -5.17 -15.92
N GLN A 62 4.52 -5.92 -15.69
CA GLN A 62 4.38 -7.33 -16.03
C GLN A 62 3.71 -7.55 -17.41
N GLY A 63 3.29 -6.47 -18.09
CA GLY A 63 2.60 -6.51 -19.40
C GLY A 63 1.11 -6.82 -19.29
N GLU A 64 0.51 -6.65 -18.11
CA GLU A 64 -0.92 -6.80 -17.91
C GLU A 64 -1.65 -5.46 -18.16
N SER A 65 -2.85 -5.54 -18.75
CA SER A 65 -3.67 -4.37 -19.03
C SER A 65 -4.20 -3.73 -17.74
N GLN A 66 -3.76 -2.51 -17.47
CA GLN A 66 -4.18 -1.75 -16.29
C GLN A 66 -5.63 -1.27 -16.39
N LYS A 67 -6.35 -1.32 -15.29
CA LYS A 67 -7.64 -0.68 -15.16
C LYS A 67 -7.49 0.74 -14.58
N LYS A 68 -8.48 1.58 -14.77
CA LYS A 68 -8.49 2.93 -14.19
C LYS A 68 -8.42 2.91 -12.66
N LEU A 69 -8.97 1.87 -12.04
CA LEU A 69 -8.91 1.70 -10.59
C LEU A 69 -7.51 1.29 -10.10
N ASP A 70 -6.72 0.54 -10.89
CA ASP A 70 -5.34 0.20 -10.55
C ASP A 70 -4.51 1.48 -10.45
N LEU A 71 -4.56 2.32 -11.49
CA LEU A 71 -3.85 3.60 -11.51
C LEU A 71 -4.28 4.55 -10.38
N LEU A 72 -5.58 4.60 -10.08
CA LEU A 72 -6.08 5.41 -8.97
C LEU A 72 -5.60 4.87 -7.62
N ALA A 73 -5.62 3.55 -7.43
CA ALA A 73 -5.17 2.91 -6.19
C ALA A 73 -3.66 3.12 -5.99
N ASP A 74 -2.87 3.01 -7.05
CA ASP A 74 -1.43 3.29 -7.02
C ASP A 74 -1.15 4.75 -6.63
N GLU A 75 -1.83 5.71 -7.27
CA GLU A 75 -1.73 7.13 -6.93
C GLU A 75 -2.13 7.42 -5.48
N LEU A 76 -3.19 6.77 -4.98
CA LEU A 76 -3.63 6.91 -3.58
C LEU A 76 -2.58 6.38 -2.61
N PHE A 77 -1.94 5.25 -2.91
CA PHE A 77 -0.84 4.73 -2.10
C PHE A 77 0.34 5.70 -2.09
N ALA A 78 0.86 6.08 -3.26
CA ALA A 78 2.00 6.97 -3.37
C ALA A 78 1.76 8.28 -2.61
N ARG A 79 0.72 9.03 -2.97
CA ARG A 79 0.41 10.33 -2.35
C ARG A 79 0.02 10.21 -0.88
N GLY A 80 -0.64 9.12 -0.50
CA GLY A 80 -1.10 8.90 0.87
C GLY A 80 0.03 8.68 1.87
N VAL A 81 1.23 8.28 1.41
CA VAL A 81 2.36 7.99 2.30
C VAL A 81 3.56 8.91 2.11
N GLU A 82 3.80 9.46 0.90
CA GLU A 82 4.96 10.32 0.61
C GLU A 82 5.04 11.56 1.51
N TRP A 83 3.91 12.23 1.72
CA TRP A 83 3.86 13.46 2.54
C TRP A 83 4.32 13.24 3.99
N SER A 84 4.35 12.00 4.46
CA SER A 84 4.70 11.66 5.84
C SER A 84 6.18 11.91 6.18
N GLY A 85 7.05 11.97 5.16
CA GLY A 85 8.51 12.03 5.34
C GLY A 85 9.13 10.74 5.89
N LEU A 86 8.35 9.67 6.05
CA LEU A 86 8.79 8.37 6.59
C LEU A 86 9.31 7.45 5.49
N ILE A 87 8.79 7.61 4.27
CA ILE A 87 9.09 6.79 3.10
C ILE A 87 10.29 7.36 2.34
N GLY A 88 11.26 6.51 2.07
CA GLY A 88 12.40 6.81 1.21
C GLY A 88 12.34 6.05 -0.12
N ALA A 89 11.51 5.00 -0.23
CA ALA A 89 11.26 4.27 -1.48
C ALA A 89 9.87 3.66 -1.53
N LEU A 90 9.29 3.66 -2.72
CA LEU A 90 8.04 2.98 -3.09
C LEU A 90 8.35 1.99 -4.20
N ALA A 91 7.81 0.79 -4.11
CA ALA A 91 7.83 -0.21 -5.18
C ALA A 91 6.42 -0.77 -5.31
N SER A 92 5.78 -0.52 -6.44
CA SER A 92 4.44 -0.97 -6.77
C SER A 92 4.48 -1.96 -7.93
N GLU A 93 3.53 -2.86 -7.98
CA GLU A 93 3.31 -3.70 -9.16
C GLU A 93 3.02 -2.86 -10.41
N GLU A 94 2.38 -1.72 -10.23
CA GLU A 94 1.97 -0.82 -11.31
C GLU A 94 3.11 0.10 -11.81
N MET A 95 4.23 0.14 -11.09
CA MET A 95 5.41 0.96 -11.42
C MET A 95 6.47 0.12 -12.11
N GLU A 96 7.09 0.68 -13.16
CA GLU A 96 8.18 0.03 -13.90
C GLU A 96 9.46 -0.08 -13.07
N ASP A 97 9.72 0.93 -12.23
CA ASP A 97 10.91 1.04 -11.39
C ASP A 97 10.57 1.46 -9.95
N VAL A 98 11.52 1.24 -9.04
CA VAL A 98 11.42 1.74 -7.66
C VAL A 98 11.47 3.26 -7.66
N HIS A 99 10.44 3.87 -7.10
CA HIS A 99 10.36 5.31 -6.92
C HIS A 99 11.05 5.73 -5.60
N PHE A 100 12.15 6.48 -5.70
CA PHE A 100 12.85 7.03 -4.54
C PHE A 100 12.30 8.40 -4.19
N VAL A 101 11.73 8.51 -2.99
CA VAL A 101 11.17 9.76 -2.47
C VAL A 101 12.31 10.66 -1.98
N GLU A 102 12.26 11.93 -2.32
CA GLU A 102 13.22 12.92 -1.81
C GLU A 102 13.09 13.09 -0.29
N GLY A 103 14.22 13.21 0.39
CA GLY A 103 14.26 13.39 1.84
C GLY A 103 15.03 12.31 2.58
N HIS A 104 14.72 12.15 3.86
CA HIS A 104 15.41 11.26 4.79
C HIS A 104 14.54 10.09 5.27
N GLY A 105 13.51 9.73 4.52
CA GLY A 105 12.67 8.58 4.85
C GLY A 105 13.49 7.28 4.92
N ARG A 106 13.27 6.51 5.98
CA ARG A 106 14.03 5.29 6.27
C ARG A 106 13.25 4.01 6.04
N LEU A 107 12.03 4.12 5.57
CA LEU A 107 11.17 2.99 5.28
C LEU A 107 10.93 2.86 3.77
N ALA A 108 10.82 1.64 3.30
CA ALA A 108 10.30 1.32 1.98
C ALA A 108 8.91 0.70 2.11
N LEU A 109 8.00 1.07 1.22
CA LEU A 109 6.72 0.41 1.04
C LEU A 109 6.72 -0.32 -0.30
N VAL A 110 6.54 -1.62 -0.25
CA VAL A 110 6.38 -2.49 -1.43
C VAL A 110 4.94 -2.97 -1.43
N PHE A 111 4.22 -2.79 -2.54
CA PHE A 111 2.78 -3.04 -2.55
C PHE A 111 2.25 -3.39 -3.94
N ASP A 112 1.14 -4.13 -3.93
CA ASP A 112 0.20 -4.23 -5.02
C ASP A 112 -1.05 -3.45 -4.58
N PRO A 113 -1.39 -2.37 -5.28
CA PRO A 113 -2.46 -1.47 -4.86
C PRO A 113 -3.84 -2.10 -5.03
N LEU A 114 -4.04 -3.00 -5.99
CA LEU A 114 -5.35 -3.59 -6.28
C LEU A 114 -5.24 -5.00 -6.88
N ASP A 115 -4.69 -5.93 -6.09
CA ASP A 115 -4.54 -7.34 -6.46
C ASP A 115 -5.88 -7.97 -6.89
N GLY A 116 -5.82 -8.66 -8.01
CA GLY A 116 -6.99 -9.30 -8.62
C GLY A 116 -7.94 -8.33 -9.31
N SER A 117 -7.49 -7.16 -9.77
CA SER A 117 -8.33 -6.14 -10.40
C SER A 117 -9.15 -6.66 -11.60
N ASN A 118 -8.67 -7.73 -12.27
CA ASN A 118 -9.43 -8.43 -13.32
C ASN A 118 -10.78 -8.97 -12.86
N ASN A 119 -10.95 -9.20 -11.56
CA ASN A 119 -12.19 -9.67 -10.96
C ASN A 119 -13.24 -8.56 -10.73
N LEU A 120 -12.86 -7.29 -10.85
CA LEU A 120 -13.78 -6.16 -10.62
C LEU A 120 -15.04 -6.22 -11.49
N ASP A 121 -14.87 -6.61 -12.76
CA ASP A 121 -16.00 -6.69 -13.71
C ASP A 121 -16.94 -7.87 -13.39
N LEU A 122 -16.47 -8.82 -12.59
CA LEU A 122 -17.23 -10.00 -12.16
C LEU A 122 -17.85 -9.83 -10.77
N ASN A 123 -17.64 -8.67 -10.14
CA ASN A 123 -18.06 -8.41 -8.75
C ASN A 123 -17.52 -9.44 -7.75
N VAL A 124 -16.30 -9.92 -7.98
CA VAL A 124 -15.56 -10.81 -7.09
C VAL A 124 -14.63 -9.98 -6.22
N PRO A 125 -14.37 -10.35 -4.96
CA PRO A 125 -13.45 -9.61 -4.09
C PRO A 125 -12.07 -9.41 -4.73
N VAL A 126 -11.54 -8.20 -4.51
CA VAL A 126 -10.17 -7.78 -4.86
C VAL A 126 -9.48 -7.28 -3.60
N GLY A 127 -8.19 -7.00 -3.64
CA GLY A 127 -7.49 -6.60 -2.43
C GLY A 127 -6.34 -5.66 -2.68
N SER A 128 -5.75 -5.17 -1.59
CA SER A 128 -4.42 -4.58 -1.59
C SER A 128 -3.52 -5.42 -0.72
N ILE A 129 -2.26 -5.55 -1.11
CA ILE A 129 -1.24 -6.23 -0.31
C ILE A 129 -0.01 -5.33 -0.19
N PHE A 130 0.63 -5.33 0.97
CA PHE A 130 1.81 -4.50 1.17
C PHE A 130 2.83 -5.13 2.14
N SER A 131 4.05 -4.65 2.01
CA SER A 131 5.18 -4.96 2.88
C SER A 131 5.95 -3.68 3.21
N ILE A 132 6.38 -3.54 4.46
CA ILE A 132 7.20 -2.44 4.94
C ILE A 132 8.56 -2.97 5.34
N LEU A 133 9.62 -2.36 4.80
CA LEU A 133 11.02 -2.71 5.01
C LEU A 133 11.77 -1.49 5.53
N ALA A 134 12.85 -1.74 6.30
CA ALA A 134 13.81 -0.69 6.59
C ALA A 134 14.75 -0.51 5.39
N LEU A 135 14.96 0.75 4.98
CA LEU A 135 15.96 1.07 3.96
C LEU A 135 17.36 1.15 4.58
N PRO A 136 18.38 0.64 3.90
CA PRO A 136 19.77 0.88 4.26
C PRO A 136 20.09 2.37 4.16
N GLU A 137 20.82 2.92 5.14
CA GLU A 137 21.17 4.35 5.19
C GLU A 137 21.98 4.84 3.98
N THR A 138 22.74 3.94 3.35
CA THR A 138 23.76 4.29 2.35
C THR A 138 23.39 3.91 0.92
N THR A 139 22.26 3.20 0.68
CA THR A 139 21.98 2.63 -0.63
C THR A 139 20.63 3.05 -1.14
N ARG A 140 20.62 3.95 -2.14
CA ARG A 140 19.44 4.26 -2.95
C ARG A 140 19.56 3.53 -4.29
N SER A 141 19.28 2.25 -4.30
CA SER A 141 19.21 1.43 -5.51
C SER A 141 17.99 0.50 -5.44
N ALA A 142 17.50 0.03 -6.58
CA ALA A 142 16.39 -0.91 -6.62
C ALA A 142 16.63 -2.17 -5.77
N THR A 143 17.90 -2.57 -5.63
CA THR A 143 18.27 -3.70 -4.76
C THR A 143 18.02 -3.45 -3.26
N ALA A 144 17.85 -2.20 -2.83
CA ALA A 144 17.57 -1.87 -1.43
C ALA A 144 16.20 -2.39 -0.96
N VAL A 145 15.25 -2.57 -1.88
CA VAL A 145 13.92 -3.15 -1.59
C VAL A 145 13.88 -4.66 -1.77
N LEU A 146 14.87 -5.25 -2.44
CA LEU A 146 14.99 -6.70 -2.64
C LEU A 146 15.63 -7.36 -1.42
N GLN A 147 14.89 -7.43 -0.33
CA GLN A 147 15.35 -7.98 0.94
C GLN A 147 14.65 -9.32 1.23
N PRO A 148 15.30 -10.23 2.01
CA PRO A 148 14.63 -11.42 2.48
C PRO A 148 13.36 -11.09 3.27
N GLY A 149 12.27 -11.85 3.08
CA GLY A 149 11.00 -11.63 3.78
C GLY A 149 11.11 -11.63 5.31
N THR A 150 12.15 -12.27 5.86
CA THR A 150 12.46 -12.25 7.30
C THR A 150 12.89 -10.87 7.82
N ARG A 151 13.16 -9.89 6.94
CA ARG A 151 13.49 -8.51 7.28
C ARG A 151 12.31 -7.55 7.22
N GLN A 152 11.13 -8.05 6.87
CA GLN A 152 9.91 -7.24 6.91
C GLN A 152 9.66 -6.72 8.33
N LEU A 153 9.44 -5.41 8.45
CA LEU A 153 9.00 -4.77 9.69
C LEU A 153 7.52 -5.00 9.93
N ALA A 154 6.75 -4.97 8.85
CA ALA A 154 5.33 -5.32 8.83
C ALA A 154 4.93 -5.75 7.41
N ALA A 155 3.88 -6.55 7.34
CA ALA A 155 3.17 -6.86 6.11
C ALA A 155 1.67 -6.91 6.41
N GLY A 156 0.86 -6.66 5.40
CA GLY A 156 -0.59 -6.70 5.55
C GLY A 156 -1.30 -6.81 4.22
N TYR A 157 -2.58 -7.07 4.32
CA TYR A 157 -3.48 -7.06 3.17
C TYR A 157 -4.86 -6.56 3.59
N ALA A 158 -5.60 -6.06 2.62
CA ALA A 158 -7.01 -5.72 2.75
C ALA A 158 -7.80 -6.42 1.64
N ILE A 159 -9.03 -6.80 1.94
CA ILE A 159 -9.95 -7.38 0.96
C ILE A 159 -11.12 -6.42 0.81
N TYR A 160 -11.44 -6.09 -0.44
CA TYR A 160 -12.57 -5.27 -0.84
C TYR A 160 -13.60 -6.15 -1.53
N GLY A 161 -14.84 -6.03 -1.15
CA GLY A 161 -15.89 -6.80 -1.79
C GLY A 161 -17.20 -6.73 -1.05
N PRO A 162 -18.27 -7.33 -1.63
CA PRO A 162 -19.59 -7.36 -1.02
C PRO A 162 -19.59 -8.14 0.28
#